data_66603047c6e78647fade427f7eb2f98c
#
_entry.id   66603047c6e78647fade427f7eb2f98c
#
_cell.length_a   1.000
_cell.length_b   1.000
_cell.length_c   1.000
_cell.angle_alpha   90.00
_cell.angle_beta   90.00
_cell.angle_gamma   90.00
#
_symmetry.space_group_name_H-M   'P 1'
#
loop_
_entity.id
_entity.type
_entity.pdbx_description
1 polymer ?
#
loop_
_entity_poly.entity_id
_entity_poly.type
_entity_poly.pdbx_seq_one_letter_code
_entity_poly.pdbx_strand_id
1 'polypeptide(L)'
;MRRFICAALAALYLTIPALAVETLPEESFSLSCTAAVLMERQTGTVLYEKEAHRHLSPASVTKVMTLLLVAEAVESGAVSPDDPVTASRRAASMGGSQIWLEEGEVMTVTEMTKCVAVVSANDCAVALAEALCGSEEAFVARMNRRAEELGLSDTHFTNCTGLFEDAEHYTCAYDIAVMSRELLKHEFVRQYTTLWQDTIRSGEFGLTNTNKLVRHYNGCTGLKTGFTSTAMYCLAASAERGGVEYIAVILHGETSQLRFDAARTLLDYAFANYTLVMPETGAPDVPVSLGKAASVRAVCESSGTVLIEKARQKELSAVYELPEKVDAPVAAGQLLGTLRYVAGNETIASVPISAAESVERVGVGELWVRLAAALCGRTNTQ
;
A
#
# COMPACT_ATOMS: atom_id res chain seq x y z
N MET A 1 -41.16 20.07 24.85
CA MET A 1 -39.85 20.31 24.25
C MET A 1 -38.85 19.32 24.86
N ARG A 2 -38.62 18.18 24.25
CA ARG A 2 -37.61 17.20 24.67
C ARG A 2 -36.36 17.39 23.78
N ARG A 3 -35.27 17.85 24.39
CA ARG A 3 -33.97 17.99 23.75
C ARG A 3 -33.35 16.61 23.63
N PHE A 4 -33.19 16.12 22.39
CA PHE A 4 -32.33 14.99 22.08
C PHE A 4 -30.88 15.48 22.12
N ILE A 5 -30.11 15.01 23.08
CA ILE A 5 -28.66 15.14 23.12
C ILE A 5 -28.12 13.94 22.33
N CYS A 6 -27.71 14.16 21.07
CA CYS A 6 -26.85 13.22 20.35
C CYS A 6 -25.46 13.31 20.94
N ALA A 7 -25.06 12.35 21.76
CA ALA A 7 -23.68 12.16 22.13
C ALA A 7 -22.96 11.47 20.95
N ALA A 8 -22.19 12.24 20.19
CA ALA A 8 -21.23 11.69 19.25
C ALA A 8 -20.07 11.09 20.06
N LEU A 9 -20.05 9.76 20.20
CA LEU A 9 -18.87 9.03 20.67
C LEU A 9 -17.85 9.09 19.53
N ALA A 10 -16.87 9.99 19.65
CA ALA A 10 -15.64 9.93 18.87
C ALA A 10 -14.90 8.66 19.30
N ALA A 11 -14.87 7.67 18.42
CA ALA A 11 -14.04 6.51 18.59
C ALA A 11 -12.58 6.96 18.51
N LEU A 12 -11.93 7.05 19.66
CA LEU A 12 -10.50 7.26 19.77
C LEU A 12 -9.85 5.95 19.33
N TYR A 13 -9.40 5.90 18.06
CA TYR A 13 -8.56 4.81 17.58
C TYR A 13 -7.23 4.86 18.33
N LEU A 14 -7.13 4.14 19.43
CA LEU A 14 -5.85 3.77 20.02
C LEU A 14 -5.22 2.76 19.06
N THR A 15 -4.45 3.24 18.11
CA THR A 15 -3.49 2.40 17.40
C THR A 15 -2.44 2.01 18.43
N ILE A 16 -2.61 0.82 19.03
CA ILE A 16 -1.53 0.21 19.80
C ILE A 16 -0.45 -0.08 18.75
N PRO A 17 0.76 0.49 18.88
CA PRO A 17 1.82 0.19 17.94
C PRO A 17 2.01 -1.32 17.98
N ALA A 18 1.87 -2.00 16.83
CA ALA A 18 2.48 -3.30 16.66
C ALA A 18 3.94 -3.12 17.07
N LEU A 19 4.45 -3.99 17.94
CA LEU A 19 5.89 -4.04 18.18
C LEU A 19 6.50 -4.42 16.83
N ALA A 20 6.98 -3.40 16.14
CA ALA A 20 7.49 -3.52 14.79
C ALA A 20 8.70 -4.46 14.83
N VAL A 21 8.82 -5.29 13.81
CA VAL A 21 10.10 -5.91 13.47
C VAL A 21 11.15 -4.81 13.55
N GLU A 22 12.22 -5.03 14.27
CA GLU A 22 13.26 -4.02 14.49
C GLU A 22 13.89 -3.63 13.15
N THR A 23 13.92 -2.34 12.86
CA THR A 23 14.58 -1.82 11.65
C THR A 23 16.08 -2.05 11.77
N LEU A 24 16.68 -2.64 10.75
CA LEU A 24 18.11 -2.92 10.75
C LEU A 24 18.94 -1.65 10.78
N PRO A 25 20.05 -1.64 11.53
CA PRO A 25 21.02 -0.55 11.50
C PRO A 25 21.55 -0.27 10.08
N GLU A 26 21.85 1.00 9.79
CA GLU A 26 22.34 1.43 8.46
C GLU A 26 23.60 0.65 8.02
N GLU A 27 24.50 0.35 8.95
CA GLU A 27 25.74 -0.39 8.72
C GLU A 27 25.53 -1.86 8.35
N SER A 28 24.31 -2.39 8.44
CA SER A 28 24.02 -3.80 8.10
C SER A 28 24.32 -4.13 6.64
N PHE A 29 24.27 -3.12 5.76
CA PHE A 29 24.59 -3.27 4.35
C PHE A 29 25.54 -2.20 3.85
N SER A 30 26.55 -2.59 3.05
CA SER A 30 27.40 -1.65 2.32
C SER A 30 26.76 -1.35 0.95
N LEU A 31 25.87 -0.35 0.89
CA LEU A 31 25.17 0.05 -0.32
C LEU A 31 25.79 1.31 -0.94
N SER A 32 26.16 1.25 -2.22
CA SER A 32 26.70 2.38 -3.01
C SER A 32 25.56 3.29 -3.50
N CYS A 33 24.84 3.90 -2.56
CA CYS A 33 23.77 4.88 -2.80
C CYS A 33 23.68 5.86 -1.64
N THR A 34 23.05 7.01 -1.87
CA THR A 34 22.86 8.02 -0.83
C THR A 34 21.75 7.62 0.13
N ALA A 35 20.61 7.20 -0.39
CA ALA A 35 19.47 6.80 0.46
C ALA A 35 18.87 5.48 0.00
N ALA A 36 18.34 4.70 0.94
CA ALA A 36 17.65 3.45 0.66
C ALA A 36 16.58 3.13 1.71
N VAL A 37 15.53 2.42 1.29
CA VAL A 37 14.49 1.85 2.17
C VAL A 37 14.15 0.45 1.70
N LEU A 38 13.92 -0.45 2.65
CA LEU A 38 13.31 -1.75 2.45
C LEU A 38 12.03 -1.83 3.27
N MET A 39 10.88 -2.02 2.61
CA MET A 39 9.55 -2.04 3.25
C MET A 39 8.78 -3.29 2.85
N GLU A 40 8.03 -3.88 3.78
CA GLU A 40 7.03 -4.90 3.46
C GLU A 40 5.71 -4.21 3.04
N ARG A 41 5.14 -4.65 1.92
CA ARG A 41 4.02 -3.96 1.27
C ARG A 41 2.71 -3.98 2.07
N GLN A 42 2.30 -5.13 2.64
CA GLN A 42 0.98 -5.25 3.27
C GLN A 42 0.92 -4.51 4.60
N THR A 43 1.91 -4.70 5.45
CA THR A 43 1.97 -4.08 6.77
C THR A 43 2.52 -2.65 6.74
N GLY A 44 3.35 -2.32 5.73
CA GLY A 44 4.11 -1.08 5.68
C GLY A 44 5.31 -1.08 6.64
N THR A 45 5.68 -2.25 7.18
CA THR A 45 6.81 -2.38 8.08
C THR A 45 8.11 -2.10 7.35
N VAL A 46 8.90 -1.17 7.89
CA VAL A 46 10.23 -0.85 7.39
C VAL A 46 11.25 -1.79 8.02
N LEU A 47 12.00 -2.50 7.18
CA LEU A 47 13.02 -3.46 7.59
C LEU A 47 14.43 -2.88 7.58
N TYR A 48 14.67 -1.86 6.76
CA TYR A 48 15.96 -1.20 6.64
C TYR A 48 15.78 0.23 6.14
N GLU A 49 16.57 1.14 6.70
CA GLU A 49 16.65 2.55 6.32
C GLU A 49 18.11 3.00 6.23
N LYS A 50 18.37 3.81 5.21
CA LYS A 50 19.60 4.58 5.05
C LYS A 50 19.22 5.97 4.55
N GLU A 51 19.50 7.02 5.30
CA GLU A 51 19.14 8.41 4.95
C GLU A 51 17.73 8.52 4.36
N ALA A 52 16.76 7.76 4.93
CA ALA A 52 15.46 7.46 4.32
C ALA A 52 14.60 8.70 4.06
N HIS A 53 14.77 9.76 4.88
CA HIS A 53 14.03 11.01 4.84
C HIS A 53 14.80 12.17 4.20
N ARG A 54 15.96 11.89 3.63
CA ARG A 54 16.76 12.92 2.94
C ARG A 54 16.08 13.36 1.64
N HIS A 55 15.87 14.67 1.48
CA HIS A 55 15.36 15.26 0.25
C HIS A 55 16.34 15.07 -0.90
N LEU A 56 15.92 14.39 -1.94
CA LEU A 56 16.73 14.06 -3.11
C LEU A 56 15.88 14.19 -4.38
N SER A 57 16.52 14.52 -5.50
CA SER A 57 15.86 14.46 -6.80
C SER A 57 15.61 13.00 -7.19
N PRO A 58 14.35 12.62 -7.49
CA PRO A 58 14.00 11.22 -7.82
C PRO A 58 14.19 10.88 -9.30
N ALA A 59 14.47 11.86 -10.16
CA ALA A 59 14.36 11.70 -11.61
C ALA A 59 13.01 11.07 -11.99
N SER A 60 12.98 10.16 -12.97
CA SER A 60 11.75 9.50 -13.43
C SER A 60 11.07 8.57 -12.42
N VAL A 61 11.60 8.39 -11.20
CA VAL A 61 10.86 7.71 -10.12
C VAL A 61 9.65 8.56 -9.69
N THR A 62 9.64 9.87 -9.96
CA THR A 62 8.46 10.76 -9.92
C THR A 62 7.21 10.12 -10.54
N LYS A 63 7.38 9.34 -11.61
CA LYS A 63 6.27 8.71 -12.34
C LYS A 63 5.55 7.61 -11.54
N VAL A 64 6.06 7.23 -10.37
CA VAL A 64 5.29 6.38 -9.44
C VAL A 64 4.01 7.10 -9.01
N MET A 65 4.09 8.41 -8.67
CA MET A 65 2.91 9.22 -8.36
C MET A 65 2.04 9.44 -9.61
N THR A 66 2.64 9.69 -10.76
CA THR A 66 1.91 9.83 -12.03
C THR A 66 1.08 8.59 -12.36
N LEU A 67 1.70 7.40 -12.27
CA LEU A 67 1.03 6.11 -12.48
C LEU A 67 -0.05 5.84 -11.43
N LEU A 68 0.18 6.23 -10.17
CA LEU A 68 -0.81 6.12 -9.10
C LEU A 68 -2.07 6.92 -9.41
N LEU A 69 -1.93 8.18 -9.79
CA LEU A 69 -3.08 9.03 -10.13
C LEU A 69 -3.84 8.55 -11.38
N VAL A 70 -3.13 7.98 -12.36
CA VAL A 70 -3.76 7.35 -13.53
C VAL A 70 -4.55 6.11 -13.10
N ALA A 71 -3.98 5.26 -12.26
CA ALA A 71 -4.63 4.05 -11.76
C ALA A 71 -5.89 4.38 -10.96
N GLU A 72 -5.81 5.34 -10.04
CA GLU A 72 -6.95 5.83 -9.26
C GLU A 72 -8.06 6.41 -10.14
N ALA A 73 -7.70 7.15 -11.21
CA ALA A 73 -8.67 7.69 -12.14
C ALA A 73 -9.40 6.59 -12.93
N VAL A 74 -8.69 5.54 -13.32
CA VAL A 74 -9.29 4.37 -13.99
C VAL A 74 -10.21 3.60 -13.02
N GLU A 75 -9.76 3.30 -11.82
CA GLU A 75 -10.55 2.53 -10.84
C GLU A 75 -11.78 3.29 -10.35
N SER A 76 -11.71 4.61 -10.22
CA SER A 76 -12.87 5.43 -9.89
C SER A 76 -13.86 5.60 -11.04
N GLY A 77 -13.50 5.15 -12.26
CA GLY A 77 -14.30 5.32 -13.47
C GLY A 77 -14.28 6.77 -14.01
N ALA A 78 -13.36 7.62 -13.53
CA ALA A 78 -13.20 8.98 -14.06
C ALA A 78 -12.68 8.98 -15.51
N VAL A 79 -11.91 7.95 -15.87
CA VAL A 79 -11.50 7.66 -17.25
C VAL A 79 -11.59 6.17 -17.51
N SER A 80 -11.86 5.80 -18.76
CA SER A 80 -11.80 4.39 -19.21
C SER A 80 -10.38 4.04 -19.69
N PRO A 81 -9.92 2.79 -19.50
CA PRO A 81 -8.68 2.29 -20.11
C PRO A 81 -8.60 2.51 -21.62
N ASP A 82 -9.75 2.49 -22.31
CA ASP A 82 -9.86 2.61 -23.77
C ASP A 82 -10.12 4.06 -24.22
N ASP A 83 -10.24 5.02 -23.30
CA ASP A 83 -10.45 6.41 -23.67
C ASP A 83 -9.27 6.94 -24.49
N PRO A 84 -9.55 7.70 -25.58
CA PRO A 84 -8.52 8.29 -26.42
C PRO A 84 -7.85 9.47 -25.71
N VAL A 85 -6.54 9.48 -25.72
CA VAL A 85 -5.69 10.57 -25.24
C VAL A 85 -4.96 11.17 -26.45
N THR A 86 -5.18 12.47 -26.71
CA THR A 86 -4.52 13.19 -27.79
C THR A 86 -3.27 13.88 -27.30
N ALA A 87 -2.14 13.63 -27.94
CA ALA A 87 -0.88 14.28 -27.62
C ALA A 87 -0.92 15.78 -27.99
N SER A 88 -0.71 16.63 -27.01
CA SER A 88 -0.56 18.06 -27.24
C SER A 88 0.82 18.39 -27.83
N ARG A 89 1.01 19.61 -28.30
CA ARG A 89 2.32 20.13 -28.68
C ARG A 89 3.32 20.05 -27.50
N ARG A 90 2.86 20.31 -26.28
CA ARG A 90 3.68 20.23 -25.08
C ARG A 90 4.16 18.79 -24.83
N ALA A 91 3.24 17.82 -24.88
CA ALA A 91 3.57 16.41 -24.74
C ALA A 91 4.54 15.93 -25.83
N ALA A 92 4.26 16.25 -27.10
CA ALA A 92 5.12 15.89 -28.23
C ALA A 92 6.52 16.54 -28.19
N SER A 93 6.66 17.68 -27.50
CA SER A 93 7.95 18.38 -27.35
C SER A 93 8.85 17.83 -26.23
N MET A 94 8.38 16.82 -25.47
CA MET A 94 9.15 16.28 -24.36
C MET A 94 10.40 15.55 -24.82
N GLY A 95 11.49 15.78 -24.08
CA GLY A 95 12.76 15.09 -24.28
C GLY A 95 12.96 13.90 -23.33
N GLY A 96 14.17 13.38 -23.33
CA GLY A 96 14.57 12.23 -22.49
C GLY A 96 13.96 10.92 -22.98
N SER A 97 13.47 10.08 -22.06
CA SER A 97 12.77 8.85 -22.42
C SER A 97 11.40 9.15 -23.01
N GLN A 98 11.13 8.68 -24.22
CA GLN A 98 9.92 8.99 -24.97
C GLN A 98 9.62 7.92 -26.03
N ILE A 99 8.42 7.93 -26.58
CA ILE A 99 8.01 7.12 -27.72
C ILE A 99 7.86 7.97 -29.00
N TRP A 100 8.31 9.23 -28.94
CA TRP A 100 8.21 10.22 -30.02
C TRP A 100 6.77 10.42 -30.50
N LEU A 101 5.89 10.81 -29.56
CA LEU A 101 4.54 11.22 -29.90
C LEU A 101 4.56 12.44 -30.85
N GLU A 102 3.74 12.38 -31.88
CA GLU A 102 3.49 13.54 -32.73
C GLU A 102 2.34 14.39 -32.18
N GLU A 103 2.37 15.71 -32.42
CA GLU A 103 1.25 16.59 -32.04
C GLU A 103 -0.03 16.12 -32.75
N GLY A 104 -1.08 15.86 -31.98
CA GLY A 104 -2.36 15.33 -32.45
C GLY A 104 -2.43 13.80 -32.57
N GLU A 105 -1.35 13.09 -32.31
CA GLU A 105 -1.40 11.62 -32.23
C GLU A 105 -2.32 11.17 -31.09
N VAL A 106 -3.12 10.14 -31.36
CA VAL A 106 -4.10 9.60 -30.42
C VAL A 106 -3.73 8.18 -30.04
N MET A 107 -3.62 7.92 -28.75
CA MET A 107 -3.44 6.59 -28.18
C MET A 107 -4.39 6.41 -27.00
N THR A 108 -4.65 5.18 -26.58
CA THR A 108 -5.50 4.92 -25.41
C THR A 108 -4.78 5.21 -24.08
N VAL A 109 -5.55 5.42 -23.01
CA VAL A 109 -5.03 5.52 -21.63
C VAL A 109 -4.15 4.28 -21.32
N THR A 110 -4.61 3.10 -21.70
CA THR A 110 -3.87 1.83 -21.61
C THR A 110 -2.49 1.89 -22.27
N GLU A 111 -2.43 2.26 -23.55
CA GLU A 111 -1.18 2.29 -24.30
C GLU A 111 -0.19 3.31 -23.76
N MET A 112 -0.67 4.51 -23.42
CA MET A 112 0.19 5.53 -22.82
C MET A 112 0.68 5.14 -21.42
N THR A 113 -0.19 4.54 -20.58
CA THR A 113 0.19 4.01 -19.26
C THR A 113 1.26 2.94 -19.37
N LYS A 114 1.11 2.02 -20.33
CA LYS A 114 2.12 1.00 -20.65
C LYS A 114 3.46 1.63 -21.03
N CYS A 115 3.47 2.66 -21.87
CA CYS A 115 4.70 3.37 -22.24
C CYS A 115 5.37 4.06 -21.06
N VAL A 116 4.59 4.68 -20.16
CA VAL A 116 5.13 5.30 -18.92
C VAL A 116 5.75 4.24 -18.01
N ALA A 117 5.09 3.11 -17.82
CA ALA A 117 5.57 2.04 -16.93
C ALA A 117 6.81 1.34 -17.49
N VAL A 118 6.83 0.98 -18.78
CA VAL A 118 7.87 0.15 -19.41
C VAL A 118 9.10 0.94 -19.81
N VAL A 119 8.92 1.97 -20.66
CA VAL A 119 10.05 2.77 -21.21
C VAL A 119 10.22 4.12 -20.54
N SER A 120 9.39 4.43 -19.55
CA SER A 120 9.47 5.71 -18.82
C SER A 120 9.11 6.93 -19.70
N ALA A 121 8.24 6.78 -20.70
CA ALA A 121 7.89 7.79 -21.67
C ALA A 121 7.42 9.10 -21.04
N ASN A 122 8.17 10.21 -21.24
CA ASN A 122 7.86 11.53 -20.69
C ASN A 122 6.70 12.18 -21.47
N ASP A 123 6.68 12.02 -22.77
CA ASP A 123 5.62 12.47 -23.67
C ASP A 123 4.25 11.87 -23.29
N CYS A 124 4.19 10.56 -23.06
CA CYS A 124 2.99 9.89 -22.57
C CYS A 124 2.58 10.36 -21.17
N ALA A 125 3.54 10.60 -20.27
CA ALA A 125 3.24 11.06 -18.92
C ALA A 125 2.57 12.45 -18.93
N VAL A 126 3.08 13.37 -19.75
CA VAL A 126 2.48 14.71 -19.93
C VAL A 126 1.11 14.60 -20.61
N ALA A 127 0.96 13.80 -21.68
CA ALA A 127 -0.32 13.61 -22.36
C ALA A 127 -1.40 13.06 -21.42
N LEU A 128 -1.08 12.07 -20.58
CA LEU A 128 -1.98 11.54 -19.56
C LEU A 128 -2.31 12.59 -18.50
N ALA A 129 -1.34 13.38 -18.05
CA ALA A 129 -1.56 14.44 -17.07
C ALA A 129 -2.55 15.51 -17.60
N GLU A 130 -2.35 15.93 -18.84
CA GLU A 130 -3.24 16.89 -19.51
C GLU A 130 -4.64 16.31 -19.74
N ALA A 131 -4.75 15.05 -20.15
CA ALA A 131 -6.04 14.37 -20.34
C ALA A 131 -6.83 14.25 -19.03
N LEU A 132 -6.16 13.96 -17.92
CA LEU A 132 -6.81 13.77 -16.63
C LEU A 132 -7.19 15.07 -15.92
N CYS A 133 -6.41 16.14 -16.09
CA CYS A 133 -6.58 17.37 -15.30
C CYS A 133 -6.67 18.65 -16.17
N GLY A 134 -6.62 18.54 -17.49
CA GLY A 134 -6.68 19.66 -18.42
C GLY A 134 -5.34 20.36 -18.64
N SER A 135 -4.38 20.22 -17.74
CA SER A 135 -2.99 20.70 -17.91
C SER A 135 -2.01 19.95 -17.00
N GLU A 136 -0.69 20.01 -17.31
CA GLU A 136 0.36 19.46 -16.47
C GLU A 136 0.38 20.15 -15.09
N GLU A 137 0.16 21.46 -15.02
CA GLU A 137 0.14 22.23 -13.75
C GLU A 137 -1.00 21.78 -12.84
N ALA A 138 -2.20 21.57 -13.39
CA ALA A 138 -3.34 21.07 -12.62
C ALA A 138 -3.10 19.64 -12.14
N PHE A 139 -2.43 18.82 -12.93
CA PHE A 139 -2.04 17.47 -12.52
C PHE A 139 -0.98 17.48 -11.42
N VAL A 140 0.02 18.35 -11.51
CA VAL A 140 1.05 18.55 -10.47
C VAL A 140 0.42 19.00 -9.14
N ALA A 141 -0.55 19.92 -9.20
CA ALA A 141 -1.32 20.31 -8.02
C ALA A 141 -2.06 19.10 -7.39
N ARG A 142 -2.59 18.17 -8.24
CA ARG A 142 -3.19 16.92 -7.76
C ARG A 142 -2.15 15.96 -7.18
N MET A 143 -0.94 15.86 -7.78
CA MET A 143 0.18 15.05 -7.23
C MET A 143 0.54 15.52 -5.82
N ASN A 144 0.71 16.81 -5.60
CA ASN A 144 1.05 17.36 -4.29
C ASN A 144 -0.07 17.16 -3.26
N ARG A 145 -1.33 17.35 -3.66
CA ARG A 145 -2.47 17.02 -2.78
C ARG A 145 -2.48 15.54 -2.40
N ARG A 146 -2.22 14.65 -3.36
CA ARG A 146 -2.17 13.22 -3.07
C ARG A 146 -1.00 12.85 -2.17
N ALA A 147 0.12 13.54 -2.30
CA ALA A 147 1.25 13.41 -1.39
C ALA A 147 0.85 13.80 0.06
N GLU A 148 0.16 14.93 0.23
CA GLU A 148 -0.39 15.33 1.54
C GLU A 148 -1.36 14.29 2.11
N GLU A 149 -2.30 13.77 1.31
CA GLU A 149 -3.26 12.74 1.72
C GLU A 149 -2.58 11.43 2.16
N LEU A 150 -1.45 11.08 1.56
CA LEU A 150 -0.63 9.93 1.93
C LEU A 150 0.33 10.20 3.08
N GLY A 151 0.40 11.44 3.57
CA GLY A 151 1.31 11.85 4.65
C GLY A 151 2.78 11.94 4.22
N LEU A 152 3.06 12.20 2.94
CA LEU A 152 4.41 12.30 2.38
C LEU A 152 5.01 13.67 2.67
N SER A 153 5.54 13.87 3.87
CA SER A 153 6.02 15.17 4.34
C SER A 153 7.32 15.63 3.69
N ASP A 154 8.07 14.69 3.11
CA ASP A 154 9.38 14.94 2.49
C ASP A 154 9.30 14.93 0.95
N THR A 155 8.11 15.24 0.39
CA THR A 155 7.85 15.18 -1.05
C THR A 155 7.20 16.45 -1.56
N HIS A 156 7.73 17.01 -2.65
CA HIS A 156 7.11 18.08 -3.43
C HIS A 156 7.39 17.90 -4.91
N PHE A 157 6.36 18.01 -5.73
CA PHE A 157 6.43 17.86 -7.17
C PHE A 157 6.24 19.20 -7.88
N THR A 158 7.06 19.48 -8.90
CA THR A 158 6.93 20.63 -9.82
C THR A 158 6.62 20.22 -11.26
N ASN A 159 6.74 18.92 -11.58
CA ASN A 159 6.36 18.33 -12.87
C ASN A 159 5.98 16.86 -12.71
N CYS A 160 5.31 16.28 -13.73
CA CYS A 160 4.82 14.90 -13.67
C CYS A 160 5.82 13.84 -14.14
N THR A 161 7.02 14.24 -14.57
CA THR A 161 7.99 13.35 -15.23
C THR A 161 9.27 13.11 -14.46
N GLY A 162 9.71 14.07 -13.64
CA GLY A 162 11.02 14.12 -12.99
C GLY A 162 12.18 14.35 -13.97
N LEU A 163 11.90 14.86 -15.19
CA LEU A 163 12.93 15.16 -16.19
C LEU A 163 13.63 16.48 -15.88
N PHE A 164 12.87 17.49 -15.48
CA PHE A 164 13.40 18.81 -15.22
C PHE A 164 13.91 18.91 -13.80
N GLU A 165 15.19 19.26 -13.67
CA GLU A 165 15.83 19.45 -12.39
C GLU A 165 15.43 20.82 -11.83
N ASP A 166 14.77 20.78 -10.69
CA ASP A 166 14.31 21.94 -9.94
C ASP A 166 14.57 21.65 -8.46
N ALA A 167 15.12 22.62 -7.74
CA ALA A 167 15.38 22.47 -6.31
C ALA A 167 14.11 22.18 -5.49
N GLU A 168 12.97 22.64 -5.99
CA GLU A 168 11.66 22.41 -5.38
C GLU A 168 11.04 21.04 -5.78
N HIS A 169 11.68 20.29 -6.70
CA HIS A 169 11.26 18.94 -7.09
C HIS A 169 12.06 17.89 -6.36
N TYR A 170 11.57 17.47 -5.22
CA TYR A 170 12.24 16.51 -4.36
C TYR A 170 11.28 15.48 -3.75
N THR A 171 11.85 14.40 -3.27
CA THR A 171 11.21 13.38 -2.44
C THR A 171 12.28 12.67 -1.61
N CYS A 172 11.88 11.69 -0.82
CA CYS A 172 12.80 10.85 -0.05
C CYS A 172 12.55 9.36 -0.34
N ALA A 173 13.45 8.49 0.10
CA ALA A 173 13.33 7.05 -0.14
C ALA A 173 12.11 6.45 0.57
N TYR A 174 11.79 6.93 1.78
CA TYR A 174 10.61 6.50 2.54
C TYR A 174 9.31 6.86 1.82
N ASP A 175 9.14 8.10 1.39
CA ASP A 175 7.93 8.55 0.71
C ASP A 175 7.71 7.81 -0.62
N ILE A 176 8.79 7.51 -1.36
CA ILE A 176 8.71 6.67 -2.57
C ILE A 176 8.24 5.25 -2.21
N ALA A 177 8.70 4.68 -1.10
CA ALA A 177 8.24 3.36 -0.67
C ALA A 177 6.74 3.38 -0.34
N VAL A 178 6.24 4.43 0.33
CA VAL A 178 4.81 4.63 0.61
C VAL A 178 4.01 4.79 -0.69
N MET A 179 4.45 5.63 -1.64
CA MET A 179 3.82 5.77 -2.95
C MET A 179 3.79 4.45 -3.73
N SER A 180 4.91 3.70 -3.69
CA SER A 180 5.03 2.40 -4.35
C SER A 180 4.09 1.38 -3.75
N ARG A 181 3.96 1.38 -2.41
CA ARG A 181 3.01 0.53 -1.67
C ARG A 181 1.57 0.80 -2.09
N GLU A 182 1.22 2.07 -2.27
CA GLU A 182 -0.11 2.46 -2.73
C GLU A 182 -0.32 2.03 -4.18
N LEU A 183 0.62 2.35 -5.09
CA LEU A 183 0.55 1.97 -6.50
C LEU A 183 0.38 0.45 -6.71
N LEU A 184 1.04 -0.38 -5.89
CA LEU A 184 0.96 -1.84 -5.99
C LEU A 184 -0.41 -2.42 -5.60
N LYS A 185 -1.35 -1.64 -5.08
CA LYS A 185 -2.75 -2.06 -4.88
C LYS A 185 -3.54 -2.08 -6.18
N HIS A 186 -3.07 -1.36 -7.22
CA HIS A 186 -3.78 -1.13 -8.47
C HIS A 186 -3.35 -2.09 -9.58
N GLU A 187 -4.18 -3.10 -9.84
CA GLU A 187 -3.87 -4.13 -10.85
C GLU A 187 -3.75 -3.55 -12.26
N PHE A 188 -4.49 -2.47 -12.55
CA PHE A 188 -4.43 -1.78 -13.84
C PHE A 188 -3.01 -1.38 -14.24
N VAL A 189 -2.19 -0.90 -13.30
CA VAL A 189 -0.79 -0.52 -13.59
C VAL A 189 0.16 -1.68 -13.39
N ARG A 190 -0.11 -2.56 -12.39
CA ARG A 190 0.74 -3.69 -12.05
C ARG A 190 1.01 -4.62 -13.23
N GLN A 191 0.03 -4.87 -14.08
CA GLN A 191 0.20 -5.66 -15.30
C GLN A 191 1.27 -5.11 -16.26
N TYR A 192 1.50 -3.79 -16.29
CA TYR A 192 2.52 -3.16 -17.15
C TYR A 192 3.88 -3.08 -16.49
N THR A 193 3.96 -2.89 -15.17
CA THR A 193 5.25 -2.82 -14.47
C THR A 193 6.02 -4.14 -14.50
N THR A 194 5.32 -5.26 -14.71
CA THR A 194 5.88 -6.62 -14.83
C THR A 194 6.30 -6.99 -16.24
N LEU A 195 5.97 -6.20 -17.25
CA LEU A 195 6.34 -6.48 -18.64
C LEU A 195 7.82 -6.22 -18.88
N TRP A 196 8.53 -7.23 -19.41
CA TRP A 196 9.91 -7.04 -19.88
C TRP A 196 9.95 -6.37 -21.24
N GLN A 197 9.18 -6.88 -22.19
CA GLN A 197 9.08 -6.34 -23.55
C GLN A 197 7.63 -6.39 -24.03
N ASP A 198 7.26 -5.40 -24.84
CA ASP A 198 5.97 -5.34 -25.53
C ASP A 198 6.10 -4.44 -26.78
N THR A 199 5.01 -4.21 -27.48
CA THR A 199 4.93 -3.32 -28.63
C THR A 199 3.73 -2.39 -28.53
N ILE A 200 3.79 -1.30 -29.30
CA ILE A 200 2.70 -0.36 -29.56
C ILE A 200 2.61 -0.07 -31.05
N ARG A 201 1.63 0.74 -31.47
CA ARG A 201 1.43 1.11 -32.88
C ARG A 201 1.37 -0.13 -33.78
N SER A 202 0.49 -1.08 -33.43
CA SER A 202 0.30 -2.33 -34.17
C SER A 202 1.56 -3.17 -34.39
N GLY A 203 2.52 -3.09 -33.45
CA GLY A 203 3.77 -3.86 -33.49
C GLY A 203 4.95 -3.12 -34.10
N GLU A 204 4.75 -1.90 -34.61
CA GLU A 204 5.82 -1.12 -35.28
C GLU A 204 6.82 -0.52 -34.30
N PHE A 205 6.45 -0.34 -33.01
CA PHE A 205 7.32 0.24 -32.02
C PHE A 205 7.52 -0.70 -30.81
N GLY A 206 8.77 -1.10 -30.59
CA GLY A 206 9.15 -2.01 -29.50
C GLY A 206 9.39 -1.28 -28.20
N LEU A 207 8.87 -1.82 -27.11
CA LEU A 207 9.12 -1.37 -25.74
C LEU A 207 10.01 -2.37 -25.02
N THR A 208 11.02 -1.88 -24.28
CA THR A 208 11.83 -2.71 -23.38
C THR A 208 11.94 -2.04 -22.02
N ASN A 209 11.63 -2.79 -20.96
CA ASN A 209 11.57 -2.25 -19.62
C ASN A 209 12.94 -1.74 -19.16
N THR A 210 12.94 -0.52 -18.62
CA THR A 210 14.16 0.09 -18.06
C THR A 210 14.60 -0.57 -16.75
N ASN A 211 13.66 -1.25 -16.05
CA ASN A 211 13.96 -2.03 -14.85
C ASN A 211 14.40 -3.47 -15.22
N LYS A 212 15.70 -3.69 -15.24
CA LYS A 212 16.29 -5.00 -15.58
C LYS A 212 15.92 -6.11 -14.59
N LEU A 213 15.46 -5.77 -13.36
CA LEU A 213 15.02 -6.78 -12.39
C LEU A 213 13.79 -7.53 -12.87
N VAL A 214 12.91 -6.91 -13.66
CA VAL A 214 11.74 -7.58 -14.27
C VAL A 214 12.13 -8.84 -15.04
N ARG A 215 13.27 -8.83 -15.72
CA ARG A 215 13.78 -9.99 -16.45
C ARG A 215 14.64 -10.92 -15.60
N HIS A 216 15.41 -10.38 -14.65
CA HIS A 216 16.54 -11.09 -14.05
C HIS A 216 16.39 -11.37 -12.55
N TYR A 217 15.26 -10.96 -11.95
CA TYR A 217 15.00 -11.18 -10.53
C TYR A 217 13.66 -11.91 -10.35
N ASN A 218 13.71 -13.09 -9.76
CA ASN A 218 12.53 -13.92 -9.56
C ASN A 218 11.48 -13.21 -8.70
N GLY A 219 10.25 -13.18 -9.21
CA GLY A 219 9.12 -12.54 -8.54
C GLY A 219 9.08 -11.00 -8.64
N CYS A 220 9.94 -10.38 -9.45
CA CYS A 220 9.92 -8.91 -9.61
C CYS A 220 8.57 -8.44 -10.16
N THR A 221 7.92 -7.50 -9.45
CA THR A 221 6.63 -6.89 -9.79
C THR A 221 6.77 -5.46 -10.32
N GLY A 222 7.98 -4.93 -10.37
CA GLY A 222 8.27 -3.62 -10.94
C GLY A 222 9.33 -2.87 -10.13
N LEU A 223 9.28 -1.54 -9.99
CA LEU A 223 8.30 -0.58 -10.47
C LEU A 223 8.93 0.39 -11.47
N LYS A 224 9.85 1.26 -10.99
CA LYS A 224 10.30 2.41 -11.77
C LYS A 224 11.77 2.73 -11.57
N THR A 225 12.47 3.01 -12.68
CA THR A 225 13.83 3.55 -12.68
C THR A 225 13.84 5.05 -12.90
N GLY A 226 14.88 5.72 -12.43
CA GLY A 226 15.17 7.12 -12.70
C GLY A 226 16.64 7.33 -12.98
N PHE A 227 16.95 8.34 -13.80
CA PHE A 227 18.32 8.83 -14.01
C PHE A 227 18.28 10.25 -14.58
N THR A 228 19.02 11.13 -13.96
CA THR A 228 19.52 12.39 -14.48
C THR A 228 20.96 12.56 -13.99
N SER A 229 21.70 13.57 -14.48
CA SER A 229 23.06 13.84 -14.01
C SER A 229 23.10 14.18 -12.52
N THR A 230 22.10 14.90 -12.00
CA THR A 230 22.00 15.30 -10.59
C THR A 230 21.42 14.19 -9.72
N ALA A 231 20.34 13.54 -10.16
CA ALA A 231 19.70 12.45 -9.40
C ALA A 231 20.50 11.16 -9.42
N MET A 232 21.49 11.03 -10.28
CA MET A 232 22.23 9.79 -10.47
C MET A 232 21.27 8.62 -10.75
N TYR A 233 21.55 7.40 -10.30
CA TYR A 233 20.73 6.23 -10.59
C TYR A 233 19.75 5.94 -9.46
N CYS A 234 18.46 6.14 -9.73
CA CYS A 234 17.36 5.90 -8.82
C CYS A 234 16.55 4.66 -9.22
N LEU A 235 15.95 3.98 -8.25
CA LEU A 235 15.12 2.79 -8.46
C LEU A 235 14.10 2.66 -7.33
N ALA A 236 12.84 2.48 -7.67
CA ALA A 236 11.85 1.83 -6.85
C ALA A 236 11.66 0.41 -7.42
N ALA A 237 12.00 -0.60 -6.67
CA ALA A 237 11.85 -2.01 -7.05
C ALA A 237 10.85 -2.69 -6.13
N SER A 238 10.11 -3.67 -6.66
CA SER A 238 9.27 -4.55 -5.85
C SER A 238 9.36 -5.98 -6.34
N ALA A 239 9.14 -6.92 -5.42
CA ALA A 239 9.09 -8.33 -5.75
C ALA A 239 8.16 -9.07 -4.78
N GLU A 240 7.45 -10.08 -5.30
CA GLU A 240 6.54 -10.93 -4.56
C GLU A 240 6.95 -12.39 -4.67
N ARG A 241 6.99 -13.10 -3.53
CA ARG A 241 7.20 -14.55 -3.45
C ARG A 241 6.36 -15.14 -2.33
N GLY A 242 5.58 -16.16 -2.64
CA GLY A 242 4.79 -16.86 -1.62
C GLY A 242 3.78 -15.96 -0.88
N GLY A 243 3.21 -14.97 -1.56
CA GLY A 243 2.22 -14.05 -1.00
C GLY A 243 2.81 -12.91 -0.16
N VAL A 244 4.14 -12.80 -0.08
CA VAL A 244 4.83 -11.66 0.56
C VAL A 244 5.48 -10.79 -0.50
N GLU A 245 5.22 -9.48 -0.44
CA GLU A 245 5.79 -8.52 -1.37
C GLU A 245 6.61 -7.46 -0.63
N TYR A 246 7.86 -7.27 -1.09
CA TYR A 246 8.76 -6.26 -0.55
C TYR A 246 9.06 -5.18 -1.58
N ILE A 247 9.29 -3.97 -1.09
CA ILE A 247 9.64 -2.78 -1.84
C ILE A 247 11.03 -2.34 -1.41
N ALA A 248 11.95 -2.19 -2.38
CA ALA A 248 13.28 -1.66 -2.17
C ALA A 248 13.45 -0.36 -2.98
N VAL A 249 13.68 0.74 -2.30
CA VAL A 249 13.94 2.04 -2.92
C VAL A 249 15.41 2.38 -2.78
N ILE A 250 16.04 2.76 -3.88
CA ILE A 250 17.45 3.18 -3.95
C ILE A 250 17.50 4.54 -4.63
N LEU A 251 18.08 5.53 -3.96
CA LEU A 251 18.26 6.87 -4.50
C LEU A 251 19.76 7.25 -4.58
N HIS A 252 20.10 7.94 -5.65
CA HIS A 252 21.45 8.42 -5.93
C HIS A 252 22.50 7.30 -5.87
N GLY A 253 22.22 6.16 -6.52
CA GLY A 253 23.19 5.10 -6.73
C GLY A 253 24.31 5.57 -7.68
N GLU A 254 25.54 5.15 -7.43
CA GLU A 254 26.71 5.60 -8.20
C GLU A 254 26.68 5.13 -9.67
N THR A 255 26.18 3.94 -9.92
CA THR A 255 26.05 3.40 -11.28
C THR A 255 24.72 2.66 -11.50
N SER A 256 24.37 2.48 -12.77
CA SER A 256 23.18 1.70 -13.13
C SER A 256 23.22 0.28 -12.57
N GLN A 257 24.41 -0.36 -12.53
CA GLN A 257 24.52 -1.72 -11.99
C GLN A 257 24.35 -1.73 -10.47
N LEU A 258 25.02 -0.83 -9.77
CA LEU A 258 25.03 -0.77 -8.30
C LEU A 258 23.65 -0.51 -7.71
N ARG A 259 22.76 0.30 -8.37
CA ARG A 259 21.37 0.46 -7.91
C ARG A 259 20.57 -0.84 -7.95
N PHE A 260 20.80 -1.69 -8.99
CA PHE A 260 20.12 -2.99 -9.08
C PHE A 260 20.71 -3.99 -8.08
N ASP A 261 22.02 -3.95 -7.86
CA ASP A 261 22.67 -4.83 -6.88
C ASP A 261 22.25 -4.48 -5.45
N ALA A 262 22.15 -3.19 -5.13
CA ALA A 262 21.62 -2.73 -3.85
C ALA A 262 20.17 -3.19 -3.62
N ALA A 263 19.30 -3.03 -4.62
CA ALA A 263 17.92 -3.49 -4.51
C ALA A 263 17.81 -5.02 -4.33
N ARG A 264 18.65 -5.80 -5.07
CA ARG A 264 18.72 -7.26 -4.89
C ARG A 264 19.13 -7.63 -3.47
N THR A 265 20.20 -7.01 -2.97
CA THR A 265 20.71 -7.27 -1.62
C THR A 265 19.60 -7.09 -0.58
N LEU A 266 18.84 -6.01 -0.65
CA LEU A 266 17.75 -5.74 0.27
C LEU A 266 16.60 -6.74 0.12
N LEU A 267 16.15 -7.00 -1.12
CA LEU A 267 15.06 -7.93 -1.40
C LEU A 267 15.44 -9.37 -1.02
N ASP A 268 16.65 -9.83 -1.34
CA ASP A 268 17.12 -11.17 -0.98
C ASP A 268 17.19 -11.35 0.53
N TYR A 269 17.66 -10.32 1.25
CA TYR A 269 17.64 -10.32 2.71
C TYR A 269 16.22 -10.46 3.26
N ALA A 270 15.27 -9.66 2.75
CA ALA A 270 13.88 -9.71 3.19
C ALA A 270 13.27 -11.10 2.96
N PHE A 271 13.41 -11.65 1.75
CA PHE A 271 12.90 -12.98 1.42
C PHE A 271 13.60 -14.11 2.18
N ALA A 272 14.86 -13.96 2.56
CA ALA A 272 15.56 -14.96 3.34
C ALA A 272 15.05 -15.00 4.79
N ASN A 273 14.80 -13.84 5.38
CA ASN A 273 14.63 -13.72 6.84
C ASN A 273 13.18 -13.54 7.30
N TYR A 274 12.28 -12.97 6.48
CA TYR A 274 10.92 -12.63 6.93
C TYR A 274 9.83 -13.35 6.14
N THR A 275 8.66 -13.46 6.77
CA THR A 275 7.45 -14.00 6.16
C THR A 275 6.23 -13.33 6.76
N LEU A 276 5.12 -13.31 6.01
CA LEU A 276 3.83 -12.91 6.52
C LEU A 276 3.10 -14.11 7.11
N VAL A 277 2.50 -13.92 8.26
CA VAL A 277 1.56 -14.85 8.84
C VAL A 277 0.17 -14.21 8.80
N MET A 278 -0.78 -14.88 8.14
CA MET A 278 -2.18 -14.48 8.17
C MET A 278 -2.84 -15.14 9.38
N PRO A 279 -3.52 -14.36 10.23
CA PRO A 279 -4.24 -14.91 11.36
C PRO A 279 -5.39 -15.81 10.91
N GLU A 280 -5.73 -16.76 11.75
CA GLU A 280 -7.04 -17.40 11.69
C GLU A 280 -8.09 -16.33 11.99
N THR A 281 -9.04 -16.14 11.09
CA THR A 281 -10.08 -15.08 11.18
C THR A 281 -11.19 -15.36 12.19
N GLY A 282 -11.15 -16.51 12.87
CA GLY A 282 -12.17 -16.94 13.82
C GLY A 282 -11.81 -16.62 15.26
N ALA A 283 -12.42 -15.56 15.82
CA ALA A 283 -12.41 -15.36 17.27
C ALA A 283 -13.53 -16.19 17.92
N PRO A 284 -13.35 -16.69 19.16
CA PRO A 284 -14.44 -17.34 19.91
C PRO A 284 -15.62 -16.39 20.09
N ASP A 285 -16.84 -16.92 19.99
CA ASP A 285 -18.06 -16.17 20.30
C ASP A 285 -18.04 -15.71 21.77
N VAL A 286 -18.49 -14.48 22.01
CA VAL A 286 -18.54 -13.92 23.37
C VAL A 286 -19.97 -14.05 23.92
N PRO A 287 -20.17 -14.69 25.09
CA PRO A 287 -21.47 -14.79 25.75
C PRO A 287 -22.07 -13.41 26.03
N VAL A 288 -23.39 -13.26 25.81
CA VAL A 288 -24.12 -12.01 26.05
C VAL A 288 -25.11 -12.17 27.18
N SER A 289 -24.91 -11.43 28.27
CA SER A 289 -25.84 -11.34 29.38
C SER A 289 -27.06 -10.50 29.04
N LEU A 290 -28.26 -10.97 29.36
CA LEU A 290 -29.52 -10.28 29.12
C LEU A 290 -29.73 -9.90 27.63
N GLY A 291 -29.10 -10.63 26.71
CA GLY A 291 -29.27 -10.50 25.28
C GLY A 291 -30.43 -11.35 24.74
N LYS A 292 -30.99 -10.92 23.58
CA LYS A 292 -31.95 -11.78 22.83
C LYS A 292 -31.19 -12.99 22.24
N ALA A 293 -29.96 -12.88 21.85
CA ALA A 293 -29.03 -13.97 21.56
C ALA A 293 -28.18 -14.33 22.77
N ALA A 294 -27.76 -15.60 22.89
CA ALA A 294 -26.93 -16.08 23.99
C ALA A 294 -25.48 -15.68 23.87
N SER A 295 -25.01 -15.44 22.65
CA SER A 295 -23.64 -14.98 22.34
C SER A 295 -23.68 -14.00 21.18
N VAL A 296 -22.57 -13.28 20.97
CA VAL A 296 -22.30 -12.46 19.80
C VAL A 296 -21.08 -13.02 19.10
N ARG A 297 -21.18 -13.14 17.77
CA ARG A 297 -20.04 -13.54 16.94
C ARG A 297 -18.97 -12.45 16.96
N ALA A 298 -17.75 -12.85 17.33
CA ALA A 298 -16.61 -11.98 17.35
C ALA A 298 -15.81 -12.12 16.05
N VAL A 299 -15.33 -11.01 15.50
CA VAL A 299 -14.52 -10.96 14.28
C VAL A 299 -13.31 -10.09 14.52
N CYS A 300 -12.16 -10.51 13.97
CA CYS A 300 -10.97 -9.66 13.94
C CYS A 300 -11.16 -8.56 12.90
N GLU A 301 -10.98 -7.32 13.30
CA GLU A 301 -10.93 -6.19 12.37
C GLU A 301 -9.62 -6.26 11.59
N SER A 302 -9.69 -6.09 10.28
CA SER A 302 -8.58 -6.16 9.34
C SER A 302 -7.99 -7.56 9.12
N SER A 303 -7.16 -7.65 8.09
CA SER A 303 -6.46 -8.89 7.72
C SER A 303 -5.50 -9.41 8.80
N GLY A 304 -5.22 -8.61 9.84
CA GLY A 304 -4.32 -8.96 10.95
C GLY A 304 -2.99 -9.59 10.52
N THR A 305 -2.62 -9.39 9.25
CA THR A 305 -1.39 -9.93 8.69
C THR A 305 -0.19 -9.38 9.45
N VAL A 306 0.67 -10.26 9.90
CA VAL A 306 1.83 -9.95 10.74
C VAL A 306 3.09 -10.33 10.00
N LEU A 307 4.03 -9.39 9.90
CA LEU A 307 5.38 -9.69 9.45
C LEU A 307 6.20 -10.23 10.62
N ILE A 308 6.87 -11.38 10.41
CA ILE A 308 7.69 -12.03 11.43
C ILE A 308 8.96 -12.61 10.82
N GLU A 309 10.01 -12.69 11.60
CA GLU A 309 11.20 -13.45 11.23
C GLU A 309 10.86 -14.94 11.07
N LYS A 310 11.29 -15.54 9.98
CA LYS A 310 11.09 -16.98 9.71
C LYS A 310 11.62 -17.87 10.82
N ALA A 311 12.73 -17.48 11.44
CA ALA A 311 13.32 -18.21 12.57
C ALA A 311 12.35 -18.32 13.75
N ARG A 312 11.53 -17.28 13.96
CA ARG A 312 10.58 -17.19 15.08
C ARG A 312 9.16 -17.68 14.73
N GLN A 313 8.90 -18.04 13.49
CA GLN A 313 7.56 -18.44 13.03
C GLN A 313 6.97 -19.61 13.85
N LYS A 314 7.81 -20.55 14.30
CA LYS A 314 7.37 -21.70 15.12
C LYS A 314 7.01 -21.33 16.56
N GLU A 315 7.46 -20.18 17.04
CA GLU A 315 7.18 -19.67 18.39
C GLU A 315 5.87 -18.88 18.42
N LEU A 316 5.31 -18.55 17.23
CA LEU A 316 4.14 -17.70 17.13
C LEU A 316 2.91 -18.44 17.66
N SER A 317 2.22 -17.80 18.58
CA SER A 317 0.94 -18.24 19.10
C SER A 317 -0.07 -17.10 19.15
N ALA A 318 -1.35 -17.43 18.98
CA ALA A 318 -2.46 -16.49 19.05
C ALA A 318 -3.08 -16.55 20.44
N VAL A 319 -3.19 -15.41 21.10
CA VAL A 319 -3.80 -15.26 22.42
C VAL A 319 -5.01 -14.32 22.32
N TYR A 320 -6.20 -14.84 22.57
CA TYR A 320 -7.44 -14.08 22.58
C TYR A 320 -7.67 -13.49 23.96
N GLU A 321 -7.67 -12.17 24.06
CA GLU A 321 -8.04 -11.41 25.24
C GLU A 321 -9.48 -10.94 25.08
N LEU A 322 -10.43 -11.79 25.43
CA LEU A 322 -11.86 -11.54 25.37
C LEU A 322 -12.46 -11.58 26.79
N PRO A 323 -13.49 -10.77 27.08
CA PRO A 323 -14.23 -10.88 28.33
C PRO A 323 -14.98 -12.22 28.40
N GLU A 324 -15.15 -12.76 29.59
CA GLU A 324 -15.96 -13.97 29.80
C GLU A 324 -17.42 -13.78 29.33
N LYS A 325 -17.94 -12.55 29.39
CA LYS A 325 -19.26 -12.15 28.92
C LYS A 325 -19.36 -10.64 28.75
N VAL A 326 -20.30 -10.19 27.92
CA VAL A 326 -20.69 -8.78 27.75
C VAL A 326 -22.18 -8.60 28.05
N ASP A 327 -22.58 -7.42 28.48
CA ASP A 327 -23.97 -7.08 28.74
C ASP A 327 -24.67 -6.51 27.48
N ALA A 328 -25.91 -6.98 27.22
CA ALA A 328 -26.72 -6.39 26.15
C ALA A 328 -27.23 -4.98 26.53
N PRO A 329 -27.42 -4.06 25.55
CA PRO A 329 -27.28 -4.31 24.10
C PRO A 329 -25.81 -4.24 23.65
N VAL A 330 -25.46 -5.08 22.68
CA VAL A 330 -24.18 -5.05 21.97
C VAL A 330 -24.45 -4.47 20.56
N ALA A 331 -23.65 -3.50 20.14
CA ALA A 331 -23.75 -2.94 18.80
C ALA A 331 -22.81 -3.66 17.82
N ALA A 332 -23.19 -3.79 16.55
CA ALA A 332 -22.26 -4.23 15.51
C ALA A 332 -21.06 -3.28 15.45
N GLY A 333 -19.83 -3.81 15.33
CA GLY A 333 -18.58 -3.05 15.39
C GLY A 333 -18.15 -2.64 16.81
N GLN A 334 -18.87 -3.01 17.86
CA GLN A 334 -18.45 -2.77 19.23
C GLN A 334 -17.17 -3.55 19.55
N LEU A 335 -16.15 -2.89 20.07
CA LEU A 335 -14.91 -3.54 20.51
C LEU A 335 -15.22 -4.53 21.64
N LEU A 336 -14.83 -5.77 21.47
CA LEU A 336 -15.00 -6.85 22.43
C LEU A 336 -13.71 -7.22 23.15
N GLY A 337 -12.58 -7.08 22.47
CA GLY A 337 -11.26 -7.44 23.01
C GLY A 337 -10.16 -7.32 21.98
N THR A 338 -9.10 -8.11 22.18
CA THR A 338 -7.89 -8.06 21.35
C THR A 338 -7.36 -9.47 21.10
N LEU A 339 -6.94 -9.73 19.87
CA LEU A 339 -6.10 -10.87 19.51
C LEU A 339 -4.65 -10.43 19.56
N ARG A 340 -3.84 -11.07 20.39
CA ARG A 340 -2.38 -10.84 20.40
C ARG A 340 -1.65 -12.01 19.77
N TYR A 341 -0.73 -11.68 18.86
CA TYR A 341 0.27 -12.61 18.36
C TYR A 341 1.51 -12.48 19.23
N VAL A 342 1.88 -13.56 19.88
CA VAL A 342 3.06 -13.61 20.75
C VAL A 342 4.06 -14.64 20.23
N ALA A 343 5.36 -14.28 20.25
CA ALA A 343 6.45 -15.20 20.00
C ALA A 343 7.33 -15.24 21.26
N GLY A 344 7.35 -16.37 21.94
CA GLY A 344 7.91 -16.46 23.29
C GLY A 344 7.17 -15.53 24.24
N ASN A 345 7.88 -14.58 24.85
CA ASN A 345 7.31 -13.60 25.78
C ASN A 345 7.01 -12.23 25.14
N GLU A 346 7.24 -12.10 23.86
CA GLU A 346 7.10 -10.82 23.14
C GLU A 346 5.79 -10.77 22.34
N THR A 347 5.06 -9.66 22.46
CA THR A 347 3.88 -9.39 21.61
C THR A 347 4.35 -8.83 20.27
N ILE A 348 4.14 -9.60 19.21
CA ILE A 348 4.53 -9.21 17.84
C ILE A 348 3.50 -8.29 17.20
N ALA A 349 2.20 -8.55 17.46
CA ALA A 349 1.11 -7.70 16.98
C ALA A 349 -0.14 -7.84 17.84
N SER A 350 -1.00 -6.83 17.78
CA SER A 350 -2.30 -6.81 18.43
C SER A 350 -3.37 -6.37 17.42
N VAL A 351 -4.44 -7.15 17.33
CA VAL A 351 -5.55 -6.92 16.41
C VAL A 351 -6.84 -6.75 17.20
N PRO A 352 -7.61 -5.66 17.03
CA PRO A 352 -8.88 -5.50 17.71
C PRO A 352 -9.89 -6.55 17.25
N ILE A 353 -10.71 -7.01 18.20
CA ILE A 353 -11.82 -7.95 17.97
C ILE A 353 -13.12 -7.22 18.24
N SER A 354 -14.01 -7.18 17.26
CA SER A 354 -15.29 -6.50 17.32
C SER A 354 -16.47 -7.44 17.15
N ALA A 355 -17.67 -6.99 17.59
CA ALA A 355 -18.92 -7.69 17.35
C ALA A 355 -19.29 -7.66 15.88
N ALA A 356 -19.50 -8.81 15.25
CA ALA A 356 -19.93 -8.91 13.86
C ALA A 356 -21.37 -8.43 13.64
N GLU A 357 -22.19 -8.48 14.69
CA GLU A 357 -23.63 -8.20 14.63
C GLU A 357 -24.10 -7.53 15.93
N SER A 358 -25.29 -6.93 15.87
CA SER A 358 -25.90 -6.34 17.06
C SER A 358 -26.72 -7.38 17.83
N VAL A 359 -26.65 -7.36 19.16
CA VAL A 359 -27.51 -8.17 20.05
C VAL A 359 -28.34 -7.23 20.90
N GLU A 360 -29.64 -7.24 20.67
CA GLU A 360 -30.59 -6.44 21.45
C GLU A 360 -30.76 -7.00 22.88
N ARG A 361 -31.11 -6.11 23.80
CA ARG A 361 -31.45 -6.51 25.18
C ARG A 361 -32.84 -7.15 25.25
N VAL A 362 -32.94 -8.19 26.06
CA VAL A 362 -34.23 -8.84 26.38
C VAL A 362 -35.18 -7.87 27.10
N GLY A 363 -36.37 -7.78 26.66
CA GLY A 363 -37.44 -7.00 27.35
C GLY A 363 -37.86 -7.65 28.67
N VAL A 364 -38.39 -6.81 29.58
CA VAL A 364 -38.84 -7.28 30.91
C VAL A 364 -39.84 -8.43 30.81
N GLY A 365 -40.80 -8.39 29.87
CA GLY A 365 -41.78 -9.46 29.67
C GLY A 365 -41.14 -10.76 29.21
N GLU A 366 -40.18 -10.70 28.35
CA GLU A 366 -39.46 -11.87 27.85
C GLU A 366 -38.56 -12.48 28.94
N LEU A 367 -38.00 -11.65 29.81
CA LEU A 367 -37.22 -12.09 30.96
C LEU A 367 -38.09 -12.91 31.94
N TRP A 368 -39.34 -12.46 32.18
CA TRP A 368 -40.31 -13.22 33.01
C TRP A 368 -40.67 -14.58 32.39
N VAL A 369 -40.80 -14.62 31.08
CA VAL A 369 -41.08 -15.90 30.36
C VAL A 369 -39.91 -16.86 30.50
N ARG A 370 -38.65 -16.37 30.35
CA ARG A 370 -37.43 -17.20 30.51
C ARG A 370 -37.27 -17.70 31.96
N LEU A 371 -37.56 -16.86 32.94
CA LEU A 371 -37.56 -17.23 34.36
C LEU A 371 -38.59 -18.29 34.68
N ALA A 372 -39.83 -18.12 34.21
CA ALA A 372 -40.90 -19.09 34.42
C ALA A 372 -40.57 -20.44 33.75
N ALA A 373 -40.00 -20.44 32.56
CA ALA A 373 -39.57 -21.66 31.86
C ALA A 373 -38.47 -22.40 32.62
N ALA A 374 -37.48 -21.64 33.17
CA ALA A 374 -36.41 -22.21 33.98
C ALA A 374 -36.93 -22.83 35.28
N LEU A 375 -37.88 -22.18 35.96
CA LEU A 375 -38.53 -22.69 37.19
C LEU A 375 -39.42 -23.94 36.93
N CYS A 376 -39.98 -24.08 35.73
CA CYS A 376 -40.78 -25.23 35.33
C CYS A 376 -39.96 -26.41 34.77
N GLY A 377 -38.63 -26.36 34.85
CA GLY A 377 -37.74 -27.44 34.40
C GLY A 377 -37.68 -27.63 32.88
N ARG A 378 -38.15 -26.65 32.09
CA ARG A 378 -37.98 -26.62 30.63
C ARG A 378 -36.74 -25.83 30.26
N THR A 379 -35.59 -26.48 30.29
CA THR A 379 -34.38 -25.95 29.64
C THR A 379 -34.56 -26.08 28.14
N ASN A 380 -34.76 -24.98 27.43
CA ASN A 380 -34.67 -24.95 25.97
C ASN A 380 -33.19 -25.17 25.59
N THR A 381 -32.84 -26.40 25.25
CA THR A 381 -31.67 -26.73 24.46
C THR A 381 -32.01 -26.42 23.00
N GLN A 382 -31.54 -25.25 22.52
CA GLN A 382 -31.16 -25.01 21.13
C GLN A 382 -30.11 -23.89 21.09
#